data_ca2fc60d84100f61f9ec31b10f3cc4eb
#
_entry.id   ca2fc60d84100f61f9ec31b10f3cc4eb
#
_cell.length_a   1.000
_cell.length_b   1.000
_cell.length_c   1.000
_cell.angle_alpha   90.00
_cell.angle_beta   90.00
_cell.angle_gamma   90.00
#
_symmetry.space_group_name_H-M   'P 1'
#
loop_
_entity.id
_entity.type
_entity.pdbx_description
1 polymer ?
#
loop_
_entity_poly.entity_id
_entity_poly.type
_entity_poly.pdbx_seq_one_letter_code
_entity_poly.pdbx_strand_id
1 'polypeptide(L)'
;MKLINSLYKIISKDIVESSLRYDILLDANHFIYQAHFPGEPITPGVCLIQIAKELLEEHLDQKFNIQTIKNVKFLNVISPVERPQITYVFEKITVDDIAKTCQAQVQVLSDEAPMVKLSFICSQQ
;
A
#
# COMPACT_ATOMS: atom_id res chain seq x y z
N MET A 1 -3.19 -7.08 -11.76
CA MET A 1 -2.56 -5.75 -11.91
C MET A 1 -1.33 -5.70 -11.04
N LYS A 2 -0.24 -5.23 -11.56
CA LYS A 2 1.01 -5.16 -10.82
C LYS A 2 1.56 -3.74 -10.92
N LEU A 3 1.78 -3.10 -9.78
CA LEU A 3 2.17 -1.69 -9.71
C LEU A 3 3.63 -1.48 -9.32
N ILE A 4 4.26 -2.48 -8.68
CA ILE A 4 5.66 -2.38 -8.29
C ILE A 4 6.55 -2.21 -9.53
N ASN A 5 7.50 -1.28 -9.44
CA ASN A 5 8.42 -0.90 -10.53
C ASN A 5 7.72 -0.27 -11.76
N SER A 6 6.44 0.09 -11.61
CA SER A 6 5.65 0.80 -12.61
C SER A 6 5.12 2.09 -11.99
N LEU A 7 4.18 1.98 -11.04
CA LEU A 7 3.64 3.13 -10.32
C LEU A 7 4.55 3.57 -9.17
N TYR A 8 5.24 2.64 -8.53
CA TYR A 8 6.09 2.93 -7.38
C TYR A 8 7.30 2.01 -7.36
N LYS A 9 8.28 2.39 -6.57
CA LYS A 9 9.41 1.51 -6.24
C LYS A 9 9.64 1.55 -4.73
N ILE A 10 10.15 0.44 -4.19
CA ILE A 10 10.54 0.35 -2.78
C ILE A 10 11.87 1.07 -2.60
N ILE A 11 11.92 2.03 -1.68
CA ILE A 11 13.16 2.73 -1.33
C ILE A 11 13.84 2.01 -0.18
N SER A 12 13.08 1.64 0.85
CA SER A 12 13.63 0.98 2.03
C SER A 12 12.57 0.14 2.71
N LYS A 13 13.03 -0.84 3.48
CA LYS A 13 12.20 -1.71 4.29
C LYS A 13 12.84 -1.79 5.67
N ASP A 14 12.05 -1.64 6.71
CA ASP A 14 12.55 -1.62 8.08
C ASP A 14 11.55 -2.32 9.01
N ILE A 15 12.08 -2.99 10.03
CA ILE A 15 11.25 -3.60 11.07
C ILE A 15 11.64 -2.91 12.38
N VAL A 16 10.70 -2.14 12.93
CA VAL A 16 10.90 -1.41 14.17
C VAL A 16 9.93 -1.95 15.20
N GLU A 17 10.47 -2.62 16.22
CA GLU A 17 9.69 -3.33 17.21
C GLU A 17 8.87 -4.42 16.51
N SER A 18 7.54 -4.35 16.54
CA SER A 18 6.68 -5.31 15.86
C SER A 18 6.00 -4.74 14.62
N SER A 19 6.44 -3.56 14.17
CA SER A 19 5.90 -2.89 12.99
C SER A 19 6.83 -3.03 11.80
N LEU A 20 6.25 -3.31 10.64
CA LEU A 20 6.95 -3.38 9.36
C LEU A 20 6.71 -2.07 8.61
N ARG A 21 7.80 -1.41 8.18
CA ARG A 21 7.72 -0.15 7.45
C ARG A 21 8.34 -0.29 6.08
N TYR A 22 7.63 0.20 5.08
CA TYR A 22 8.15 0.36 3.72
C TYR A 22 8.09 1.82 3.33
N ASP A 23 9.23 2.39 2.96
CA ASP A 23 9.24 3.68 2.28
C ASP A 23 9.23 3.41 0.78
N ILE A 24 8.32 4.05 0.08
CA ILE A 24 8.17 3.88 -1.37
C ILE A 24 8.18 5.24 -2.06
N LEU A 25 8.55 5.22 -3.33
CA LEU A 25 8.55 6.41 -4.17
C LEU A 25 7.55 6.22 -5.30
N LEU A 26 6.56 7.13 -5.38
CA LEU A 26 5.59 7.14 -6.47
C LEU A 26 6.20 7.77 -7.72
N ASP A 27 5.87 7.21 -8.89
CA ASP A 27 6.30 7.77 -10.18
C ASP A 27 5.20 8.69 -10.70
N ALA A 28 5.42 10.00 -10.60
CA ALA A 28 4.46 11.00 -11.03
C ALA A 28 4.22 10.98 -12.56
N ASN A 29 5.07 10.31 -13.31
CA ASN A 29 4.95 10.18 -14.75
C ASN A 29 4.13 8.97 -15.18
N HIS A 30 3.65 8.17 -14.23
CA HIS A 30 2.84 7.00 -14.55
C HIS A 30 1.55 7.43 -15.25
N PHE A 31 1.13 6.69 -16.28
CA PHE A 31 -0.01 7.08 -17.12
C PHE A 31 -1.33 7.19 -16.35
N ILE A 32 -1.45 6.50 -15.19
CA ILE A 32 -2.68 6.55 -14.38
C ILE A 32 -3.03 7.98 -13.96
N TYR A 33 -2.01 8.82 -13.76
CA TYR A 33 -2.23 10.19 -13.32
C TYR A 33 -2.76 11.10 -14.43
N GLN A 34 -2.63 10.70 -15.70
CA GLN A 34 -3.23 11.44 -16.81
C GLN A 34 -4.74 11.30 -16.83
N ALA A 35 -5.24 10.18 -16.32
CA ALA A 35 -6.67 9.92 -16.19
C ALA A 35 -7.25 10.40 -14.87
N HIS A 36 -6.39 10.48 -13.82
CA HIS A 36 -6.87 10.69 -12.44
C HIS A 36 -5.96 11.65 -11.65
N PHE A 37 -5.99 12.96 -11.88
CA PHE A 37 -6.80 13.68 -12.86
C PHE A 37 -5.92 14.56 -13.72
N PRO A 38 -6.30 14.88 -14.97
CA PRO A 38 -5.49 15.74 -15.85
C PRO A 38 -5.17 17.09 -15.19
N GLY A 39 -3.89 17.45 -15.15
CA GLY A 39 -3.43 18.71 -14.56
C GLY A 39 -3.35 18.72 -13.04
N GLU A 40 -3.96 17.75 -12.36
CA GLU A 40 -3.95 17.65 -10.90
C GLU A 40 -3.89 16.16 -10.51
N PRO A 41 -2.70 15.54 -10.59
CA PRO A 41 -2.57 14.11 -10.35
C PRO A 41 -2.83 13.74 -8.90
N ILE A 42 -3.69 12.75 -8.72
CA ILE A 42 -4.04 12.18 -7.41
C ILE A 42 -3.94 10.67 -7.51
N THR A 43 -3.31 10.04 -6.52
CA THR A 43 -3.16 8.59 -6.51
C THR A 43 -4.52 7.95 -6.18
N PRO A 44 -5.06 7.10 -7.07
CA PRO A 44 -6.35 6.44 -6.82
C PRO A 44 -6.30 5.55 -5.58
N GLY A 45 -7.41 5.55 -4.82
CA GLY A 45 -7.50 4.73 -3.61
C GLY A 45 -7.29 3.24 -3.91
N VAL A 46 -7.81 2.75 -5.03
CA VAL A 46 -7.63 1.34 -5.41
C VAL A 46 -6.15 1.01 -5.65
N CYS A 47 -5.37 1.96 -6.15
CA CYS A 47 -3.92 1.76 -6.31
C CYS A 47 -3.21 1.70 -4.95
N LEU A 48 -3.63 2.53 -4.00
CA LEU A 48 -3.06 2.53 -2.65
C LEU A 48 -3.30 1.19 -1.94
N ILE A 49 -4.48 0.60 -2.14
CA ILE A 49 -4.82 -0.72 -1.61
C ILE A 49 -3.98 -1.81 -2.30
N GLN A 50 -3.85 -1.73 -3.61
CA GLN A 50 -3.05 -2.69 -4.39
C GLN A 50 -1.58 -2.66 -3.95
N ILE A 51 -1.03 -1.47 -3.70
CA ILE A 51 0.34 -1.33 -3.19
C ILE A 51 0.49 -2.06 -1.85
N ALA A 52 -0.47 -1.91 -0.94
CA ALA A 52 -0.43 -2.61 0.36
C ALA A 52 -0.35 -4.12 0.16
N LYS A 53 -1.16 -4.67 -0.74
CA LYS A 53 -1.14 -6.11 -1.05
C LYS A 53 0.22 -6.52 -1.61
N GLU A 54 0.78 -5.74 -2.55
CA GLU A 54 2.06 -6.07 -3.17
C GLU A 54 3.21 -6.03 -2.17
N LEU A 55 3.19 -5.09 -1.22
CA LEU A 55 4.20 -5.02 -0.18
C LEU A 55 4.10 -6.21 0.79
N LEU A 56 2.88 -6.62 1.11
CA LEU A 56 2.65 -7.81 1.92
C LEU A 56 3.15 -9.07 1.21
N GLU A 57 2.91 -9.18 -0.09
CA GLU A 57 3.43 -10.28 -0.92
C GLU A 57 4.95 -10.31 -0.92
N GLU A 58 5.58 -9.15 -1.01
CA GLU A 58 7.05 -9.05 -0.98
C GLU A 58 7.58 -9.53 0.38
N HIS A 59 6.95 -9.09 1.46
CA HIS A 59 7.39 -9.43 2.82
C HIS A 59 7.25 -10.92 3.12
N LEU A 60 6.13 -11.53 2.72
CA LEU A 60 5.85 -12.92 3.02
C LEU A 60 6.27 -13.90 1.92
N ASP A 61 6.81 -13.37 0.81
CA ASP A 61 7.19 -14.18 -0.37
C ASP A 61 6.06 -15.11 -0.80
N GLN A 62 4.86 -14.54 -0.93
CA GLN A 62 3.65 -15.29 -1.22
C GLN A 62 2.71 -14.44 -2.06
N LYS A 63 2.06 -15.04 -3.05
CA LYS A 63 1.03 -14.35 -3.85
C LYS A 63 -0.32 -14.44 -3.18
N PHE A 64 -1.04 -13.32 -3.21
CA PHE A 64 -2.34 -13.20 -2.55
C PHE A 64 -3.40 -12.63 -3.49
N ASN A 65 -4.65 -12.98 -3.19
CA ASN A 65 -5.83 -12.26 -3.66
C ASN A 65 -6.44 -11.53 -2.48
N ILE A 66 -6.89 -10.30 -2.66
CA ILE A 66 -7.65 -9.61 -1.62
C ILE A 66 -9.02 -10.27 -1.53
N GLN A 67 -9.33 -10.82 -0.37
CA GLN A 67 -10.61 -11.49 -0.10
C GLN A 67 -11.64 -10.51 0.41
N THR A 68 -11.25 -9.67 1.38
CA THR A 68 -12.17 -8.74 2.06
C THR A 68 -11.41 -7.49 2.45
N ILE A 69 -11.97 -6.34 2.14
CA ILE A 69 -11.53 -5.07 2.72
C ILE A 69 -12.44 -4.80 3.91
N LYS A 70 -11.89 -4.93 5.12
CA LYS A 70 -12.67 -4.80 6.34
C LYS A 70 -12.96 -3.35 6.68
N ASN A 71 -11.99 -2.47 6.42
CA ASN A 71 -12.09 -1.05 6.69
C ASN A 71 -11.09 -0.29 5.84
N VAL A 72 -11.51 0.85 5.33
CA VAL A 72 -10.61 1.78 4.67
C VAL A 72 -11.08 3.20 4.94
N LYS A 73 -10.13 4.07 5.36
CA LYS A 73 -10.38 5.49 5.55
C LYS A 73 -9.33 6.27 4.77
N PHE A 74 -9.78 7.06 3.81
CA PHE A 74 -8.92 8.00 3.09
C PHE A 74 -9.01 9.35 3.79
N LEU A 75 -7.96 9.69 4.55
CA LEU A 75 -7.93 10.91 5.36
C LEU A 75 -7.48 12.13 4.55
N ASN A 76 -6.60 11.90 3.59
CA ASN A 76 -6.08 12.94 2.70
C ASN A 76 -5.79 12.33 1.33
N VAL A 77 -5.84 13.18 0.30
CA VAL A 77 -5.43 12.77 -1.05
C VAL A 77 -3.90 12.75 -1.13
N ILE A 78 -3.36 11.86 -1.94
CA ILE A 78 -1.92 11.73 -2.13
C ILE A 78 -1.58 12.17 -3.56
N SER A 79 -0.91 13.32 -3.67
CA SER A 79 -0.38 13.82 -4.93
C SER A 79 1.04 13.29 -5.12
N PRO A 80 1.35 12.64 -6.26
CA PRO A 80 2.71 12.16 -6.51
C PRO A 80 3.71 13.27 -6.75
N VAL A 81 3.23 14.50 -7.04
CA VAL A 81 4.07 15.67 -7.25
C VAL A 81 4.47 16.27 -5.91
N GLU A 82 3.50 16.49 -5.02
CA GLU A 82 3.74 17.09 -3.71
C GLU A 82 4.25 16.08 -2.70
N ARG A 83 3.82 14.82 -2.83
CA ARG A 83 4.14 13.76 -1.88
C ARG A 83 4.56 12.49 -2.61
N PRO A 84 5.73 12.53 -3.31
CA PRO A 84 6.19 11.36 -4.07
C PRO A 84 6.65 10.22 -3.17
N GLN A 85 7.16 10.54 -1.99
CA GLN A 85 7.61 9.53 -1.03
C GLN A 85 6.58 9.37 0.08
N ILE A 86 6.08 8.14 0.24
CA ILE A 86 5.11 7.80 1.29
C ILE A 86 5.57 6.54 1.99
N THR A 87 5.04 6.31 3.20
CA THR A 87 5.43 5.18 4.04
C THR A 87 4.21 4.32 4.33
N TYR A 88 4.35 3.02 4.09
CA TYR A 88 3.36 2.01 4.50
C TYR A 88 3.83 1.36 5.79
N VAL A 89 3.02 1.48 6.85
CA VAL A 89 3.29 0.87 8.14
C VAL A 89 2.31 -0.27 8.35
N PHE A 90 2.82 -1.50 8.38
CA PHE A 90 2.02 -2.67 8.72
C PHE A 90 2.07 -2.84 10.23
N GLU A 91 1.02 -2.41 10.91
CA GLU A 91 0.95 -2.41 12.37
C GLU A 91 0.70 -3.80 12.92
N LYS A 92 -0.02 -4.62 12.15
CA LYS A 92 -0.35 -5.98 12.56
C LYS A 92 -0.52 -6.85 11.31
N ILE A 93 0.14 -8.00 11.32
CA ILE A 93 0.01 -9.03 10.29
C ILE A 93 -0.32 -10.35 11.00
N THR A 94 -1.44 -10.96 10.65
CA THR A 94 -1.88 -12.23 11.23
C THR A 94 -2.02 -13.26 10.11
N VAL A 95 -1.24 -14.34 10.19
CA VAL A 95 -1.26 -15.42 9.21
C VAL A 95 -2.02 -16.61 9.79
N ASP A 96 -2.96 -17.13 9.01
CA ASP A 96 -3.67 -18.37 9.32
C ASP A 96 -3.23 -19.44 8.32
N ASP A 97 -2.37 -20.35 8.76
CA ASP A 97 -1.80 -21.38 7.89
C ASP A 97 -2.81 -22.46 7.49
N ILE A 98 -3.85 -22.64 8.29
CA ILE A 98 -4.91 -23.63 8.00
C ILE A 98 -5.85 -23.07 6.94
N ALA A 99 -6.36 -21.86 7.17
CA ALA A 99 -7.27 -21.20 6.24
C ALA A 99 -6.55 -20.64 5.00
N LYS A 100 -5.22 -20.57 5.02
CA LYS A 100 -4.40 -19.99 3.96
C LYS A 100 -4.76 -18.52 3.71
N THR A 101 -4.94 -17.79 4.81
CA THR A 101 -5.28 -16.36 4.78
C THR A 101 -4.26 -15.53 5.55
N CYS A 102 -4.26 -14.24 5.25
CA CYS A 102 -3.43 -13.27 5.96
C CYS A 102 -4.24 -11.99 6.15
N GLN A 103 -4.29 -11.50 7.38
CA GLN A 103 -4.95 -10.24 7.70
C GLN A 103 -3.90 -9.20 8.03
N ALA A 104 -4.07 -7.99 7.52
CA ALA A 104 -3.14 -6.90 7.75
C ALA A 104 -3.88 -5.62 8.15
N GLN A 105 -3.28 -4.89 9.10
CA GLN A 105 -3.68 -3.54 9.48
C GLN A 105 -2.56 -2.60 9.05
N VAL A 106 -2.89 -1.60 8.24
CA VAL A 106 -1.90 -0.77 7.55
C VAL A 106 -2.27 0.70 7.72
N GLN A 107 -1.25 1.54 7.92
CA GLN A 107 -1.37 2.99 7.76
C GLN A 107 -0.46 3.43 6.63
N VAL A 108 -0.94 4.38 5.83
CA VAL A 108 -0.10 5.08 4.86
C VAL A 108 0.17 6.46 5.41
N LEU A 109 1.45 6.80 5.50
CA LEU A 109 1.91 8.07 6.07
C LEU A 109 2.63 8.90 5.01
N SER A 110 2.52 10.22 5.14
CA SER A 110 3.36 11.17 4.41
C SER A 110 3.92 12.15 5.43
N ASP A 111 5.26 12.20 5.56
CA ASP A 111 5.95 13.00 6.58
C ASP A 111 5.35 12.73 7.97
N GLU A 112 5.11 11.45 8.28
CA GLU A 112 4.53 10.95 9.53
C GLU A 112 3.06 11.36 9.75
N ALA A 113 2.43 12.05 8.80
CA ALA A 113 1.00 12.37 8.87
C ALA A 113 0.19 11.23 8.25
N PRO A 114 -0.86 10.75 8.94
CA PRO A 114 -1.68 9.66 8.39
C PRO A 114 -2.49 10.12 7.19
N MET A 115 -2.38 9.37 6.12
CA MET A 115 -3.09 9.63 4.87
C MET A 115 -4.19 8.61 4.61
N VAL A 116 -3.94 7.33 4.96
CA VAL A 116 -4.89 6.23 4.77
C VAL A 116 -4.77 5.27 5.94
N LYS A 117 -5.90 4.76 6.40
CA LYS A 117 -5.97 3.63 7.34
C LYS A 117 -6.71 2.50 6.65
N LEU A 118 -6.14 1.31 6.67
CA LEU A 118 -6.61 0.18 5.89
C LEU A 118 -6.50 -1.12 6.67
N SER A 119 -7.55 -1.95 6.62
CA SER A 119 -7.53 -3.30 7.17
C SER A 119 -8.16 -4.25 6.15
N PHE A 120 -7.45 -5.35 5.84
CA PHE A 120 -7.92 -6.28 4.81
C PHE A 120 -7.47 -7.71 5.09
N ILE A 121 -8.16 -8.64 4.45
CA ILE A 121 -7.85 -10.07 4.49
C ILE A 121 -7.51 -10.51 3.08
N CYS A 122 -6.38 -11.21 2.95
CA CYS A 122 -5.95 -11.84 1.71
C CYS A 122 -6.02 -13.36 1.83
N SER A 123 -6.26 -14.02 0.70
CA SER A 123 -6.13 -15.47 0.60
C SER A 123 -4.97 -15.82 -0.32
N GLN A 124 -4.27 -16.91 -0.04
CA GLN A 124 -3.18 -17.38 -0.89
C GLN A 124 -3.72 -17.79 -2.27
N GLN A 125 -2.99 -17.43 -3.29
CA GLN A 125 -3.28 -17.87 -4.64
C GLN A 125 -2.93 -19.34 -4.81
#